data_f347d3d35caacba221d808c2a6781460
#
_entry.id   f347d3d35caacba221d808c2a6781460
#
_cell.length_a   1.000
_cell.length_b   1.000
_cell.length_c   1.000
_cell.angle_alpha   90.00
_cell.angle_beta   90.00
_cell.angle_gamma   90.00
#
_symmetry.space_group_name_H-M   'P 1'
#
loop_
_entity.id
_entity.type
_entity.pdbx_description
1 polymer ?
#
loop_
_entity_poly.entity_id
_entity_poly.type
_entity_poly.pdbx_seq_one_letter_code
_entity_poly.pdbx_strand_id
1 'polypeptide(L)'
;MSFNVFEKMDALTSIGLVLWTLVSLGLTLNVMHPLMNRDKAKPLNLLLGFGLGWIIGELAPQWILLNMGGFLLLQIFSDLEPIVFFGLLGIHSILWLFLIIRLWLILNLPQRLEEQMQNQLGQFFLKTSTRNPPPQSFAQVDWKSLWLPASIFSNPEIEVEFNRKFEAEPGLKLQLDLYRPRESGKNRPMLIQIHGGGWVIGSRRQGAFLLSRMASRGWVCCSIDYRFSPEIRMPEHLIDCKRALKWIRSHAQAL
;
A
#
# COMPACT_ATOMS: atom_id res chain seq x y z
N MET A 1 -12.29 -28.42 -41.84
CA MET A 1 -12.46 -28.46 -40.35
C MET A 1 -11.55 -27.43 -39.62
N SER A 2 -10.41 -27.04 -40.15
CA SER A 2 -9.47 -26.05 -39.58
C SER A 2 -9.97 -24.60 -39.61
N PHE A 3 -10.68 -24.18 -40.63
CA PHE A 3 -11.20 -22.81 -40.79
C PHE A 3 -12.13 -22.39 -39.64
N ASN A 4 -12.95 -23.29 -39.12
CA ASN A 4 -13.93 -23.01 -38.09
C ASN A 4 -13.32 -22.80 -36.68
N VAL A 5 -12.07 -23.20 -36.47
CA VAL A 5 -11.36 -23.03 -35.18
C VAL A 5 -10.72 -21.65 -35.09
N PHE A 6 -10.10 -21.17 -36.17
CA PHE A 6 -9.49 -19.83 -36.21
C PHE A 6 -10.55 -18.73 -36.11
N GLU A 7 -11.63 -18.82 -36.87
CA GLU A 7 -12.75 -17.88 -36.83
C GLU A 7 -13.40 -17.80 -35.43
N LYS A 8 -13.50 -18.92 -34.71
CA LYS A 8 -13.94 -18.95 -33.29
C LYS A 8 -12.92 -18.34 -32.34
N MET A 9 -11.63 -18.53 -32.58
CA MET A 9 -10.59 -17.89 -31.76
C MET A 9 -10.61 -16.38 -31.93
N ASP A 10 -10.74 -15.87 -33.14
CA ASP A 10 -10.80 -14.43 -33.44
C ASP A 10 -12.01 -13.76 -32.77
N ALA A 11 -13.17 -14.41 -32.81
CA ALA A 11 -14.35 -13.91 -32.09
C ALA A 11 -14.17 -13.88 -30.58
N LEU A 12 -13.57 -14.93 -29.99
CA LEU A 12 -13.31 -15.00 -28.55
C LEU A 12 -12.29 -13.96 -28.08
N THR A 13 -11.22 -13.74 -28.85
CA THR A 13 -10.21 -12.74 -28.52
C THR A 13 -10.74 -11.32 -28.68
N SER A 14 -11.58 -11.05 -29.66
CA SER A 14 -12.25 -9.77 -29.85
C SER A 14 -13.21 -9.46 -28.68
N ILE A 15 -14.01 -10.44 -28.25
CA ILE A 15 -14.85 -10.32 -27.05
C ILE A 15 -13.96 -10.11 -25.81
N GLY A 16 -12.86 -10.85 -25.70
CA GLY A 16 -11.88 -10.73 -24.62
C GLY A 16 -11.31 -9.32 -24.52
N LEU A 17 -10.98 -8.68 -25.65
CA LEU A 17 -10.45 -7.32 -25.70
C LEU A 17 -11.48 -6.28 -25.22
N VAL A 18 -12.74 -6.42 -25.63
CA VAL A 18 -13.83 -5.55 -25.17
C VAL A 18 -14.04 -5.72 -23.66
N LEU A 19 -14.08 -6.96 -23.16
CA LEU A 19 -14.21 -7.23 -21.73
C LEU A 19 -13.02 -6.70 -20.93
N TRP A 20 -11.80 -6.87 -21.44
CA TRP A 20 -10.60 -6.31 -20.85
C TRP A 20 -10.67 -4.78 -20.72
N THR A 21 -11.16 -4.11 -21.77
CA THR A 21 -11.36 -2.67 -21.77
C THR A 21 -12.39 -2.24 -20.71
N LEU A 22 -13.54 -2.94 -20.64
CA LEU A 22 -14.57 -2.63 -19.65
C LEU A 22 -14.08 -2.84 -18.20
N VAL A 23 -13.35 -3.92 -17.95
CA VAL A 23 -12.75 -4.18 -16.63
C VAL A 23 -11.72 -3.11 -16.30
N SER A 24 -10.83 -2.77 -17.23
CA SER A 24 -9.82 -1.73 -17.06
C SER A 24 -10.44 -0.37 -16.79
N LEU A 25 -11.49 -0.02 -17.50
CA LEU A 25 -12.27 1.20 -17.28
C LEU A 25 -12.89 1.22 -15.88
N GLY A 26 -13.61 0.15 -15.51
CA GLY A 26 -14.25 0.05 -14.20
C GLY A 26 -13.28 0.15 -13.04
N LEU A 27 -12.14 -0.55 -13.13
CA LEU A 27 -11.10 -0.53 -12.10
C LEU A 27 -10.40 0.83 -12.00
N THR A 28 -10.11 1.47 -13.14
CA THR A 28 -9.48 2.80 -13.14
C THR A 28 -10.43 3.87 -12.62
N LEU A 29 -11.71 3.84 -13.01
CA LEU A 29 -12.74 4.75 -12.49
C LEU A 29 -12.95 4.55 -10.98
N ASN A 30 -12.85 3.31 -10.48
CA ASN A 30 -12.93 3.02 -9.06
C ASN A 30 -11.77 3.64 -8.24
N VAL A 31 -10.61 3.83 -8.84
CA VAL A 31 -9.50 4.57 -8.21
C VAL A 31 -9.84 6.06 -8.06
N MET A 32 -10.60 6.62 -9.02
CA MET A 32 -11.02 8.03 -8.98
C MET A 32 -12.15 8.27 -7.99
N HIS A 33 -13.17 7.46 -8.07
CA HIS A 33 -14.38 7.52 -7.26
C HIS A 33 -14.69 6.13 -6.72
N PRO A 34 -14.11 5.77 -5.56
CA PRO A 34 -14.41 4.50 -4.94
C PRO A 34 -15.93 4.31 -4.82
N LEU A 35 -16.44 3.17 -5.31
CA LEU A 35 -17.86 2.81 -5.28
C LEU A 35 -18.43 2.67 -3.85
N MET A 36 -17.80 3.34 -2.91
CA MET A 36 -18.13 3.33 -1.50
C MET A 36 -19.12 4.45 -1.18
N ASN A 37 -20.41 4.16 -1.27
CA ASN A 37 -21.42 4.99 -0.64
C ASN A 37 -21.36 4.74 0.88
N ARG A 38 -20.90 5.72 1.66
CA ARG A 38 -20.68 5.61 3.11
C ARG A 38 -21.92 5.18 3.88
N ASP A 39 -23.10 5.56 3.41
CA ASP A 39 -24.37 5.32 4.12
C ASP A 39 -25.00 3.94 3.84
N LYS A 40 -24.55 3.22 2.81
CA LYS A 40 -25.12 1.93 2.39
C LYS A 40 -24.05 0.93 1.95
N ALA A 41 -22.90 0.92 2.61
CA ALA A 41 -21.78 0.04 2.25
C ALA A 41 -22.14 -1.43 2.45
N LYS A 42 -22.57 -2.09 1.38
CA LYS A 42 -22.65 -3.56 1.36
C LYS A 42 -21.22 -4.11 1.39
N PRO A 43 -20.96 -5.28 2.00
CA PRO A 43 -19.62 -5.88 2.07
C PRO A 43 -18.91 -5.98 0.70
N LEU A 44 -19.67 -6.27 -0.36
CA LEU A 44 -19.15 -6.33 -1.73
C LEU A 44 -18.65 -4.97 -2.21
N ASN A 45 -19.37 -3.89 -1.95
CA ASN A 45 -18.98 -2.53 -2.34
C ASN A 45 -17.73 -2.08 -1.58
N LEU A 46 -17.58 -2.52 -0.32
CA LEU A 46 -16.37 -2.28 0.46
C LEU A 46 -15.16 -3.01 -0.14
N LEU A 47 -15.33 -4.28 -0.51
CA LEU A 47 -14.28 -5.08 -1.13
C LEU A 47 -13.87 -4.50 -2.50
N LEU A 48 -14.84 -4.19 -3.36
CA LEU A 48 -14.57 -3.68 -4.70
C LEU A 48 -14.11 -2.21 -4.66
N GLY A 49 -14.78 -1.37 -3.89
CA GLY A 49 -14.45 0.05 -3.81
C GLY A 49 -13.12 0.30 -3.10
N PHE A 50 -12.98 -0.20 -1.87
CA PHE A 50 -11.78 0.00 -1.09
C PHE A 50 -10.64 -0.95 -1.50
N GLY A 51 -10.89 -2.25 -1.56
CA GLY A 51 -9.85 -3.25 -1.79
C GLY A 51 -9.20 -3.10 -3.18
N LEU A 52 -9.99 -3.21 -4.25
CA LEU A 52 -9.46 -3.14 -5.61
C LEU A 52 -9.00 -1.71 -5.97
N GLY A 53 -9.71 -0.67 -5.54
CA GLY A 53 -9.32 0.71 -5.78
C GLY A 53 -7.99 1.05 -5.09
N TRP A 54 -7.78 0.56 -3.87
CA TRP A 54 -6.52 0.73 -3.15
C TRP A 54 -5.37 -0.02 -3.85
N ILE A 55 -5.54 -1.32 -4.14
CA ILE A 55 -4.50 -2.13 -4.79
C ILE A 55 -4.06 -1.51 -6.12
N ILE A 56 -5.01 -1.11 -6.97
CA ILE A 56 -4.70 -0.53 -8.28
C ILE A 56 -4.09 0.88 -8.14
N GLY A 57 -4.52 1.65 -7.14
CA GLY A 57 -3.95 2.96 -6.86
C GLY A 57 -2.50 2.88 -6.38
N GLU A 58 -2.18 1.93 -5.51
CA GLU A 58 -0.82 1.71 -4.99
C GLU A 58 0.11 1.05 -6.02
N LEU A 59 -0.43 0.14 -6.84
CA LEU A 59 0.32 -0.58 -7.87
C LEU A 59 0.10 0.02 -9.27
N ALA A 60 -0.13 1.33 -9.37
CA ALA A 60 -0.43 1.98 -10.64
C ALA A 60 0.60 1.72 -11.75
N PRO A 61 1.93 1.76 -11.52
CA PRO A 61 2.91 1.44 -12.56
C PRO A 61 2.78 0.00 -13.08
N GLN A 62 2.62 -0.97 -12.17
CA GLN A 62 2.47 -2.38 -12.51
C GLN A 62 1.15 -2.62 -13.24
N TRP A 63 0.08 -1.94 -12.81
CA TRP A 63 -1.22 -2.01 -13.46
C TRP A 63 -1.20 -1.44 -14.87
N ILE A 64 -0.50 -0.32 -15.11
CA ILE A 64 -0.30 0.25 -16.43
C ILE A 64 0.38 -0.77 -17.35
N LEU A 65 1.49 -1.38 -16.92
CA LEU A 65 2.22 -2.37 -17.72
C LEU A 65 1.39 -3.62 -18.00
N LEU A 66 0.70 -4.15 -16.99
CA LEU A 66 -0.19 -5.30 -17.15
C LEU A 66 -1.33 -4.99 -18.12
N ASN A 67 -1.89 -3.78 -18.03
CA ASN A 67 -2.98 -3.35 -18.88
C ASN A 67 -2.54 -3.14 -20.32
N MET A 68 -1.36 -2.52 -20.53
CA MET A 68 -0.76 -2.38 -21.88
C MET A 68 -0.42 -3.74 -22.48
N GLY A 69 0.24 -4.60 -21.71
CA GLY A 69 0.61 -5.95 -22.16
C GLY A 69 -0.61 -6.79 -22.50
N GLY A 70 -1.65 -6.77 -21.67
CA GLY A 70 -2.90 -7.48 -21.91
C GLY A 70 -3.64 -6.96 -23.16
N PHE A 71 -3.68 -5.64 -23.33
CA PHE A 71 -4.27 -5.02 -24.53
C PHE A 71 -3.52 -5.45 -25.80
N LEU A 72 -2.19 -5.34 -25.82
CA LEU A 72 -1.37 -5.73 -26.97
C LEU A 72 -1.44 -7.22 -27.26
N LEU A 73 -1.42 -8.07 -26.23
CA LEU A 73 -1.52 -9.51 -26.40
C LEU A 73 -2.86 -9.91 -27.03
N LEU A 74 -3.96 -9.39 -26.53
CA LEU A 74 -5.29 -9.67 -27.07
C LEU A 74 -5.44 -9.13 -28.50
N GLN A 75 -4.80 -8.00 -28.81
CA GLN A 75 -4.82 -7.42 -30.14
C GLN A 75 -4.12 -8.28 -31.20
N ILE A 76 -3.01 -8.95 -30.85
CA ILE A 76 -2.27 -9.84 -31.78
C ILE A 76 -3.18 -10.97 -32.28
N PHE A 77 -4.12 -11.42 -31.45
CA PHE A 77 -5.01 -12.54 -31.74
C PHE A 77 -6.44 -12.12 -32.07
N SER A 78 -6.73 -10.82 -32.20
CA SER A 78 -8.05 -10.31 -32.54
C SER A 78 -8.08 -9.81 -33.98
N ASP A 79 -9.17 -10.09 -34.69
CA ASP A 79 -9.46 -9.52 -36.02
C ASP A 79 -10.52 -8.43 -35.89
N LEU A 80 -10.09 -7.27 -35.34
CA LEU A 80 -10.96 -6.11 -35.16
C LEU A 80 -10.88 -5.17 -36.36
N GLU A 81 -12.04 -4.66 -36.76
CA GLU A 81 -12.12 -3.53 -37.68
C GLU A 81 -11.25 -2.37 -37.13
N PRO A 82 -10.46 -1.68 -38.01
CA PRO A 82 -9.56 -0.61 -37.60
C PRO A 82 -10.22 0.48 -36.76
N ILE A 83 -11.46 0.84 -37.08
CA ILE A 83 -12.20 1.87 -36.32
C ILE A 83 -12.47 1.44 -34.87
N VAL A 84 -12.78 0.15 -34.63
CA VAL A 84 -13.00 -0.40 -33.29
C VAL A 84 -11.69 -0.46 -32.52
N PHE A 85 -10.62 -0.93 -33.15
CA PHE A 85 -9.28 -0.95 -32.59
C PHE A 85 -8.82 0.42 -32.10
N PHE A 86 -8.88 1.44 -33.00
CA PHE A 86 -8.46 2.80 -32.63
C PHE A 86 -9.37 3.41 -31.57
N GLY A 87 -10.66 3.07 -31.56
CA GLY A 87 -11.58 3.46 -30.48
C GLY A 87 -11.17 2.90 -29.12
N LEU A 88 -10.89 1.59 -29.03
CA LEU A 88 -10.43 0.94 -27.81
C LEU A 88 -9.06 1.45 -27.37
N LEU A 89 -8.13 1.63 -28.31
CA LEU A 89 -6.81 2.22 -28.04
C LEU A 89 -6.94 3.63 -27.47
N GLY A 90 -7.85 4.44 -27.99
CA GLY A 90 -8.15 5.77 -27.46
C GLY A 90 -8.62 5.73 -26.01
N ILE A 91 -9.54 4.81 -25.68
CA ILE A 91 -10.00 4.61 -24.31
C ILE A 91 -8.82 4.23 -23.39
N HIS A 92 -8.02 3.22 -23.77
CA HIS A 92 -6.86 2.80 -22.97
C HIS A 92 -5.83 3.93 -22.81
N SER A 93 -5.59 4.72 -23.86
CA SER A 93 -4.67 5.85 -23.79
C SER A 93 -5.11 6.89 -22.74
N ILE A 94 -6.41 7.17 -22.66
CA ILE A 94 -6.98 8.06 -21.64
C ILE A 94 -6.81 7.46 -20.23
N LEU A 95 -7.08 6.16 -20.06
CA LEU A 95 -6.90 5.48 -18.79
C LEU A 95 -5.44 5.50 -18.32
N TRP A 96 -4.49 5.22 -19.21
CA TRP A 96 -3.06 5.27 -18.91
C TRP A 96 -2.61 6.68 -18.56
N LEU A 97 -3.01 7.68 -19.34
CA LEU A 97 -2.69 9.08 -19.04
C LEU A 97 -3.21 9.48 -17.66
N PHE A 98 -4.43 9.08 -17.33
CA PHE A 98 -4.99 9.34 -16.00
C PHE A 98 -4.16 8.72 -14.87
N LEU A 99 -3.78 7.44 -15.00
CA LEU A 99 -2.95 6.75 -14.00
C LEU A 99 -1.55 7.37 -13.90
N ILE A 100 -0.97 7.82 -15.03
CA ILE A 100 0.31 8.54 -15.04
C ILE A 100 0.20 9.87 -14.30
N ILE A 101 -0.87 10.64 -14.54
CA ILE A 101 -1.11 11.89 -13.81
C ILE A 101 -1.27 11.63 -12.31
N ARG A 102 -2.03 10.59 -11.94
CA ARG A 102 -2.17 10.18 -10.53
C ARG A 102 -0.83 9.82 -9.90
N LEU A 103 -0.02 9.02 -10.59
CA LEU A 103 1.31 8.67 -10.13
C LEU A 103 2.18 9.91 -9.94
N TRP A 104 2.17 10.83 -10.91
CA TRP A 104 2.90 12.10 -10.82
C TRP A 104 2.46 12.93 -9.61
N LEU A 105 1.15 13.02 -9.34
CA LEU A 105 0.62 13.72 -8.17
C LEU A 105 1.10 13.08 -6.85
N ILE A 106 1.12 11.74 -6.76
CA ILE A 106 1.60 11.00 -5.59
C ILE A 106 3.10 11.24 -5.37
N LEU A 107 3.90 11.19 -6.43
CA LEU A 107 5.34 11.42 -6.36
C LEU A 107 5.72 12.84 -5.94
N ASN A 108 4.88 13.82 -6.24
CA ASN A 108 5.07 15.22 -5.83
C ASN A 108 4.37 15.57 -4.49
N LEU A 109 3.61 14.63 -3.92
CA LEU A 109 2.87 14.86 -2.67
C LEU A 109 3.78 15.25 -1.49
N PRO A 110 4.97 14.64 -1.26
CA PRO A 110 5.85 15.02 -0.16
C PRO A 110 6.25 16.49 -0.19
N GLN A 111 6.63 17.01 -1.36
CA GLN A 111 7.02 18.42 -1.53
C GLN A 111 5.83 19.35 -1.24
N ARG A 112 4.65 19.04 -1.76
CA ARG A 112 3.44 19.84 -1.52
C ARG A 112 3.03 19.86 -0.04
N LEU A 113 3.17 18.70 0.65
CA LEU A 113 2.90 18.61 2.08
C LEU A 113 3.89 19.44 2.89
N GLU A 114 5.17 19.40 2.54
CA GLU A 114 6.19 20.19 3.20
C GLU A 114 5.94 21.70 3.04
N GLU A 115 5.63 22.16 1.83
CA GLU A 115 5.23 23.54 1.56
C GLU A 115 4.00 23.97 2.37
N GLN A 116 2.96 23.14 2.42
CA GLN A 116 1.77 23.41 3.20
C GLN A 116 2.06 23.44 4.71
N MET A 117 2.87 22.52 5.21
CA MET A 117 3.29 22.50 6.62
C MET A 117 4.09 23.75 6.98
N GLN A 118 5.01 24.19 6.12
CA GLN A 118 5.77 25.43 6.29
C GLN A 118 4.84 26.65 6.32
N ASN A 119 3.89 26.72 5.40
CA ASN A 119 2.94 27.82 5.30
C ASN A 119 1.97 27.90 6.49
N GLN A 120 1.50 26.76 7.00
CA GLN A 120 0.51 26.72 8.08
C GLN A 120 1.13 26.73 9.48
N LEU A 121 2.25 26.07 9.68
CA LEU A 121 2.91 25.95 10.98
C LEU A 121 4.03 27.01 11.19
N GLY A 122 4.43 27.69 10.11
CA GLY A 122 5.37 28.81 10.15
C GLY A 122 6.67 28.49 10.90
N GLN A 123 7.09 29.43 11.77
CA GLN A 123 8.34 29.28 12.53
C GLN A 123 8.37 28.10 13.50
N PHE A 124 7.21 27.62 13.95
CA PHE A 124 7.15 26.43 14.82
C PHE A 124 7.64 25.18 14.09
N PHE A 125 7.22 24.98 12.84
CA PHE A 125 7.68 23.86 12.01
C PHE A 125 9.18 23.95 11.73
N LEU A 126 9.66 25.12 11.34
CA LEU A 126 11.09 25.36 11.06
C LEU A 126 11.95 25.10 12.30
N LYS A 127 11.53 25.59 13.48
CA LYS A 127 12.25 25.39 14.73
C LYS A 127 12.32 23.93 15.16
N THR A 128 11.27 23.16 14.91
CA THR A 128 11.22 21.73 15.23
C THR A 128 12.00 20.91 14.20
N SER A 129 11.91 21.27 12.93
CA SER A 129 12.64 20.63 11.83
C SER A 129 14.16 20.86 11.90
N THR A 130 14.61 22.04 12.35
CA THR A 130 16.05 22.34 12.52
C THR A 130 16.66 21.65 13.73
N ARG A 131 15.86 21.33 14.75
CA ARG A 131 16.34 20.61 15.96
C ARG A 131 16.65 19.13 15.68
N ASN A 132 15.92 18.54 14.76
CA ASN A 132 16.16 17.22 14.18
C ASN A 132 15.90 17.35 12.68
N PRO A 133 16.89 17.79 11.88
CA PRO A 133 16.68 17.91 10.45
C PRO A 133 16.21 16.54 9.95
N PRO A 134 15.14 16.49 9.15
CA PRO A 134 14.75 15.23 8.53
C PRO A 134 15.96 14.70 7.78
N PRO A 135 16.29 13.42 7.92
CA PRO A 135 17.38 12.83 7.14
C PRO A 135 17.12 13.18 5.68
N GLN A 136 18.20 13.63 5.02
CA GLN A 136 18.15 14.17 3.66
C GLN A 136 17.18 13.42 2.77
N SER A 137 16.23 14.18 2.23
CA SER A 137 15.25 13.78 1.23
C SER A 137 14.20 12.71 1.61
N PHE A 138 13.12 13.13 2.27
CA PHE A 138 11.82 12.48 2.07
C PHE A 138 11.39 12.50 0.60
N ALA A 139 11.99 13.38 -0.20
CA ALA A 139 11.65 13.62 -1.60
C ALA A 139 12.33 12.66 -2.60
N GLN A 140 13.32 11.84 -2.19
CA GLN A 140 13.91 10.90 -3.13
C GLN A 140 13.04 9.66 -3.24
N VAL A 141 12.40 9.55 -4.40
CA VAL A 141 11.67 8.34 -4.80
C VAL A 141 12.69 7.22 -5.00
N ASP A 142 12.56 6.18 -4.19
CA ASP A 142 13.30 4.95 -4.43
C ASP A 142 12.59 4.17 -5.55
N TRP A 143 13.08 4.36 -6.76
CA TRP A 143 12.52 3.72 -7.95
C TRP A 143 12.52 2.18 -7.87
N LYS A 144 13.49 1.59 -7.17
CA LYS A 144 13.51 0.12 -6.95
C LYS A 144 12.32 -0.32 -6.12
N SER A 145 12.00 0.42 -5.06
CA SER A 145 10.86 0.09 -4.21
C SER A 145 9.51 0.30 -4.88
N LEU A 146 9.44 1.21 -5.86
CA LEU A 146 8.24 1.42 -6.67
C LEU A 146 7.91 0.20 -7.55
N TRP A 147 8.96 -0.41 -8.14
CA TRP A 147 8.79 -1.56 -9.04
C TRP A 147 8.85 -2.91 -8.33
N LEU A 148 9.64 -3.01 -7.28
CA LEU A 148 9.91 -4.24 -6.53
C LEU A 148 9.65 -4.02 -5.04
N PRO A 149 8.37 -3.96 -4.61
CA PRO A 149 8.05 -3.74 -3.20
C PRO A 149 8.68 -4.80 -2.28
N ALA A 150 8.93 -6.01 -2.78
CA ALA A 150 9.63 -7.06 -2.03
C ALA A 150 11.10 -6.74 -1.71
N SER A 151 11.78 -5.87 -2.48
CA SER A 151 13.19 -5.49 -2.24
C SER A 151 13.39 -4.70 -0.93
N ILE A 152 12.33 -4.16 -0.38
CA ILE A 152 12.34 -3.37 0.86
C ILE A 152 12.51 -4.27 2.09
N PHE A 153 12.07 -5.53 1.99
CA PHE A 153 12.18 -6.50 3.08
C PHE A 153 13.60 -7.05 3.25
N SER A 154 14.49 -6.81 2.29
CA SER A 154 15.88 -7.28 2.29
C SER A 154 16.91 -6.16 2.49
N ASN A 155 16.54 -5.07 3.15
CA ASN A 155 17.49 -3.99 3.42
C ASN A 155 18.58 -4.47 4.42
N PRO A 156 19.85 -4.55 4.00
CA PRO A 156 20.94 -5.03 4.84
C PRO A 156 21.27 -4.10 6.01
N GLU A 157 20.81 -2.85 5.97
CA GLU A 157 21.06 -1.85 7.02
C GLU A 157 20.17 -2.02 8.25
N ILE A 158 19.10 -2.83 8.12
CA ILE A 158 18.16 -3.08 9.22
C ILE A 158 18.23 -4.51 9.71
N GLU A 159 17.86 -4.68 10.95
CA GLU A 159 17.57 -5.97 11.57
C GLU A 159 16.07 -6.07 11.82
N VAL A 160 15.50 -7.21 11.47
CA VAL A 160 14.07 -7.48 11.68
C VAL A 160 13.93 -8.75 12.50
N GLU A 161 13.32 -8.61 13.67
CA GLU A 161 12.96 -9.71 14.55
C GLU A 161 11.44 -9.92 14.47
N PHE A 162 11.03 -11.05 13.89
CA PHE A 162 9.64 -11.41 13.75
C PHE A 162 9.14 -12.25 14.92
N ASN A 163 7.85 -12.09 15.22
CA ASN A 163 7.13 -12.93 16.19
C ASN A 163 7.76 -12.92 17.60
N ARG A 164 8.33 -11.80 18.01
CA ARG A 164 8.85 -11.64 19.37
C ARG A 164 7.69 -11.72 20.35
N LYS A 165 7.70 -12.76 21.19
CA LYS A 165 6.68 -12.97 22.22
C LYS A 165 6.97 -12.12 23.44
N PHE A 166 5.93 -11.53 24.00
CA PHE A 166 6.00 -10.85 25.28
C PHE A 166 4.79 -11.21 26.15
N GLU A 167 4.99 -11.24 27.43
CA GLU A 167 3.92 -11.48 28.38
C GLU A 167 3.25 -10.14 28.70
N ALA A 168 2.03 -9.99 28.21
CA ALA A 168 1.24 -8.77 28.38
C ALA A 168 0.65 -8.69 29.80
N GLU A 169 0.25 -9.85 30.33
CA GLU A 169 -0.20 -10.14 31.70
C GLU A 169 0.11 -11.60 32.02
N PRO A 170 0.08 -12.03 33.30
CA PRO A 170 0.26 -13.43 33.67
C PRO A 170 -0.65 -14.36 32.86
N GLY A 171 -0.04 -15.22 32.05
CA GLY A 171 -0.74 -16.15 31.15
C GLY A 171 -1.20 -15.58 29.80
N LEU A 172 -1.12 -14.28 29.56
CA LEU A 172 -1.45 -13.65 28.28
C LEU A 172 -0.18 -13.30 27.48
N LYS A 173 0.13 -14.09 26.47
CA LYS A 173 1.26 -13.87 25.57
C LYS A 173 0.77 -13.25 24.26
N LEU A 174 1.25 -12.04 23.95
CA LEU A 174 1.07 -11.37 22.67
C LEU A 174 2.39 -11.38 21.88
N GLN A 175 2.34 -10.92 20.65
CA GLN A 175 3.52 -10.87 19.79
C GLN A 175 3.70 -9.49 19.19
N LEU A 176 4.94 -9.16 18.86
CA LEU A 176 5.30 -8.00 18.06
C LEU A 176 6.39 -8.35 17.06
N ASP A 177 6.46 -7.57 15.99
CA ASP A 177 7.59 -7.56 15.08
C ASP A 177 8.40 -6.29 15.34
N LEU A 178 9.73 -6.44 15.43
CA LEU A 178 10.67 -5.36 15.72
C LEU A 178 11.53 -5.10 14.50
N TYR A 179 11.61 -3.84 14.08
CA TYR A 179 12.46 -3.37 13.00
C TYR A 179 13.41 -2.31 13.57
N ARG A 180 14.70 -2.49 13.42
CA ARG A 180 15.70 -1.56 13.95
C ARG A 180 16.91 -1.44 13.03
N PRO A 181 17.65 -0.31 13.08
CA PRO A 181 18.95 -0.22 12.44
C PRO A 181 19.91 -1.27 13.00
N ARG A 182 20.75 -1.86 12.13
CA ARG A 182 21.84 -2.74 12.60
C ARG A 182 22.89 -1.98 13.40
N GLU A 183 23.08 -0.71 13.04
CA GLU A 183 23.97 0.16 13.79
C GLU A 183 23.45 0.40 15.19
N SER A 184 24.30 0.21 16.19
CA SER A 184 23.95 0.54 17.58
C SER A 184 23.81 2.06 17.73
N GLY A 185 22.83 2.52 18.50
CA GLY A 185 22.62 3.93 18.75
C GLY A 185 21.70 4.15 19.93
N LYS A 186 21.94 5.24 20.68
CA LYS A 186 21.12 5.62 21.83
C LYS A 186 20.09 6.69 21.42
N ASN A 187 19.01 6.79 22.20
CA ASN A 187 17.98 7.82 22.05
C ASN A 187 17.32 7.88 20.64
N ARG A 188 17.09 6.71 20.05
CA ARG A 188 16.39 6.62 18.77
C ARG A 188 14.89 6.89 18.93
N PRO A 189 14.27 7.61 17.98
CA PRO A 189 12.82 7.75 17.99
C PRO A 189 12.16 6.40 17.75
N MET A 190 10.97 6.20 18.34
CA MET A 190 10.22 4.96 18.23
C MET A 190 8.90 5.17 17.50
N LEU A 191 8.58 4.24 16.60
CA LEU A 191 7.31 4.17 15.90
C LEU A 191 6.58 2.88 16.29
N ILE A 192 5.34 3.00 16.73
CA ILE A 192 4.49 1.83 17.04
C ILE A 192 3.36 1.78 16.03
N GLN A 193 3.25 0.68 15.32
CA GLN A 193 2.20 0.42 14.36
C GLN A 193 1.18 -0.55 14.96
N ILE A 194 -0.08 -0.16 14.86
CA ILE A 194 -1.25 -0.98 15.19
C ILE A 194 -1.97 -1.23 13.88
N HIS A 195 -2.05 -2.49 13.46
CA HIS A 195 -2.64 -2.84 12.17
C HIS A 195 -4.15 -2.66 12.15
N GLY A 196 -4.70 -2.40 10.94
CA GLY A 196 -6.13 -2.35 10.69
C GLY A 196 -6.75 -3.73 10.48
N GLY A 197 -8.08 -3.78 10.27
CA GLY A 197 -8.82 -5.00 9.97
C GLY A 197 -10.14 -5.15 10.73
N GLY A 198 -10.69 -4.04 11.24
CA GLY A 198 -12.01 -4.01 11.89
C GLY A 198 -12.07 -4.85 13.18
N TRP A 199 -10.94 -5.08 13.83
CA TRP A 199 -10.77 -5.92 15.03
C TRP A 199 -11.09 -7.41 14.82
N VAL A 200 -11.31 -7.85 13.58
CA VAL A 200 -11.68 -9.22 13.22
C VAL A 200 -10.56 -9.92 12.45
N ILE A 201 -9.83 -9.17 11.66
CA ILE A 201 -8.73 -9.65 10.82
C ILE A 201 -7.57 -8.65 10.86
N GLY A 202 -6.42 -9.06 10.38
CA GLY A 202 -5.26 -8.20 10.22
C GLY A 202 -3.96 -8.92 10.48
N SER A 203 -2.86 -8.20 10.30
CA SER A 203 -1.53 -8.75 10.52
C SER A 203 -0.54 -7.65 10.81
N ARG A 204 0.40 -7.90 11.71
CA ARG A 204 1.57 -7.05 11.97
C ARG A 204 2.37 -6.72 10.70
N ARG A 205 2.27 -7.57 9.68
CA ARG A 205 2.98 -7.41 8.41
C ARG A 205 2.42 -6.33 7.49
N GLN A 206 1.21 -5.82 7.77
CA GLN A 206 0.59 -4.77 6.94
C GLN A 206 1.42 -3.48 6.88
N GLY A 207 2.15 -3.15 7.95
CA GLY A 207 3.00 -1.97 8.00
C GLY A 207 4.48 -2.20 7.68
N ALA A 208 4.87 -3.40 7.28
CA ALA A 208 6.28 -3.79 7.12
C ALA A 208 7.09 -2.84 6.22
N PHE A 209 6.48 -2.34 5.15
CA PHE A 209 7.09 -1.35 4.27
C PHE A 209 7.46 -0.06 5.00
N LEU A 210 6.49 0.55 5.67
CA LEU A 210 6.70 1.78 6.44
C LEU A 210 7.75 1.57 7.53
N LEU A 211 7.63 0.47 8.27
CA LEU A 211 8.51 0.18 9.40
C LEU A 211 9.95 -0.07 8.95
N SER A 212 10.15 -0.81 7.86
CA SER A 212 11.47 -1.02 7.26
C SER A 212 12.09 0.31 6.78
N ARG A 213 11.28 1.16 6.15
CA ARG A 213 11.71 2.47 5.68
C ARG A 213 12.08 3.42 6.83
N MET A 214 11.32 3.39 7.92
CA MET A 214 11.63 4.19 9.10
C MET A 214 12.84 3.65 9.86
N ALA A 215 12.99 2.33 9.96
CA ALA A 215 14.16 1.69 10.56
C ALA A 215 15.44 2.03 9.80
N SER A 216 15.44 2.03 8.47
CA SER A 216 16.60 2.47 7.66
C SER A 216 16.96 3.94 7.85
N ARG A 217 16.07 4.72 8.46
CA ARG A 217 16.29 6.13 8.83
C ARG A 217 16.64 6.33 10.31
N GLY A 218 16.99 5.26 10.99
CA GLY A 218 17.45 5.32 12.36
C GLY A 218 16.37 5.20 13.43
N TRP A 219 15.12 4.87 13.06
CA TRP A 219 14.05 4.64 14.03
C TRP A 219 14.03 3.20 14.53
N VAL A 220 13.55 3.00 15.73
CA VAL A 220 13.12 1.68 16.23
C VAL A 220 11.63 1.57 16.01
N CYS A 221 11.19 0.53 15.29
CA CYS A 221 9.78 0.39 14.93
C CYS A 221 9.23 -0.93 15.43
N CYS A 222 8.06 -0.88 16.06
CA CYS A 222 7.35 -2.05 16.57
C CYS A 222 5.99 -2.17 15.90
N SER A 223 5.67 -3.33 15.35
CA SER A 223 4.31 -3.68 14.93
C SER A 223 3.74 -4.66 15.93
N ILE A 224 2.62 -4.32 16.55
CA ILE A 224 2.05 -5.09 17.65
C ILE A 224 0.84 -5.90 17.22
N ASP A 225 0.64 -7.05 17.88
CA ASP A 225 -0.61 -7.80 17.83
C ASP A 225 -1.57 -7.37 18.92
N TYR A 226 -2.83 -7.65 18.68
CA TYR A 226 -3.91 -7.67 19.65
C TYR A 226 -4.87 -8.81 19.30
N ARG A 227 -5.61 -9.33 20.26
CA ARG A 227 -6.60 -10.39 20.07
C ARG A 227 -7.78 -9.89 19.26
N PHE A 228 -8.46 -10.77 18.53
CA PHE A 228 -9.56 -10.43 17.63
C PHE A 228 -10.92 -10.80 18.19
N SER A 229 -11.94 -10.13 17.65
CA SER A 229 -13.33 -10.60 17.77
C SER A 229 -13.52 -11.87 16.90
N PRO A 230 -14.38 -12.81 17.30
CA PRO A 230 -15.29 -12.79 18.44
C PRO A 230 -14.69 -13.26 19.77
N GLU A 231 -13.41 -13.66 19.82
CA GLU A 231 -12.76 -14.19 21.03
C GLU A 231 -12.80 -13.18 22.17
N ILE A 232 -12.59 -11.90 21.86
CA ILE A 232 -12.73 -10.79 22.78
C ILE A 232 -13.65 -9.71 22.23
N ARG A 233 -14.05 -8.76 23.08
CA ARG A 233 -14.88 -7.61 22.73
C ARG A 233 -14.24 -6.33 23.22
N MET A 234 -14.69 -5.19 22.68
CA MET A 234 -14.29 -3.88 23.21
C MET A 234 -14.62 -3.80 24.70
N PRO A 235 -13.70 -3.29 25.54
CA PRO A 235 -12.46 -2.55 25.19
C PRO A 235 -11.18 -3.41 25.15
N GLU A 236 -11.25 -4.74 25.22
CA GLU A 236 -10.07 -5.61 25.35
C GLU A 236 -9.04 -5.43 24.23
N HIS A 237 -9.46 -5.15 22.99
CA HIS A 237 -8.55 -4.82 21.88
C HIS A 237 -7.67 -3.61 22.21
N LEU A 238 -8.28 -2.56 22.77
CA LEU A 238 -7.55 -1.36 23.19
C LEU A 238 -6.64 -1.64 24.39
N ILE A 239 -7.10 -2.48 25.31
CA ILE A 239 -6.33 -2.89 26.49
C ILE A 239 -5.09 -3.66 26.06
N ASP A 240 -5.19 -4.59 25.10
CA ASP A 240 -4.04 -5.32 24.54
C ASP A 240 -3.03 -4.38 23.90
N CYS A 241 -3.48 -3.38 23.13
CA CYS A 241 -2.59 -2.35 22.59
C CYS A 241 -1.89 -1.53 23.68
N LYS A 242 -2.58 -1.18 24.77
CA LYS A 242 -1.99 -0.47 25.91
C LYS A 242 -0.98 -1.34 26.69
N ARG A 243 -1.26 -2.65 26.81
CA ARG A 243 -0.33 -3.62 27.41
C ARG A 243 0.97 -3.71 26.60
N ALA A 244 0.86 -3.81 25.26
CA ALA A 244 2.00 -3.78 24.36
C ALA A 244 2.82 -2.50 24.53
N LEU A 245 2.16 -1.34 24.57
CA LEU A 245 2.81 -0.05 24.78
C LEU A 245 3.54 0.02 26.14
N LYS A 246 2.91 -0.49 27.19
CA LYS A 246 3.54 -0.58 28.53
C LYS A 246 4.79 -1.44 28.48
N TRP A 247 4.70 -2.62 27.86
CA TRP A 247 5.84 -3.53 27.73
C TRP A 247 6.98 -2.90 26.92
N ILE A 248 6.69 -2.28 25.78
CA ILE A 248 7.67 -1.59 24.94
C ILE A 248 8.39 -0.49 25.74
N ARG A 249 7.65 0.32 26.51
CA ARG A 249 8.25 1.37 27.35
C ARG A 249 9.18 0.82 28.43
N SER A 250 8.80 -0.27 29.09
CA SER A 250 9.64 -0.90 30.13
C SER A 250 10.89 -1.57 29.56
N HIS A 251 10.93 -1.89 28.26
CA HIS A 251 12.05 -2.53 27.57
C HIS A 251 12.77 -1.60 26.57
N ALA A 252 12.45 -0.32 26.57
CA ALA A 252 12.95 0.65 25.57
C ALA A 252 14.49 0.72 25.48
N GLN A 253 15.21 0.40 26.54
CA GLN A 253 16.68 0.37 26.52
C GLN A 253 17.25 -0.90 25.88
N ALA A 254 16.46 -1.97 25.80
CA ALA A 254 16.85 -3.26 25.23
C ALA A 254 16.36 -3.44 23.78
N LEU A 255 15.50 -2.55 23.31
CA LEU A 255 14.96 -2.54 21.96
C LEU A 255 15.82 -1.71 21.02
#